data_b998a72999e5a131aab67e97d2169b1a
#
_entry.id   b998a72999e5a131aab67e97d2169b1a
#
_cell.length_a   1.000
_cell.length_b   1.000
_cell.length_c   1.000
_cell.angle_alpha   90.00
_cell.angle_beta   90.00
_cell.angle_gamma   90.00
#
_symmetry.space_group_name_H-M   'P 1'
#
loop_
_entity.id
_entity.type
_entity.pdbx_description
1 polymer ?
#
loop_
_entity_poly.entity_id
_entity_poly.type
_entity_poly.pdbx_seq_one_letter_code
_entity_poly.pdbx_strand_id
1 'polypeptide(L)'
;MVQDIDDILQEINRGVAEIIDFERVENLVKNYYEKGENFYVKAGFDPTAPDLHLGHTVVLNKMALLQKHGAIVQFLIGDFTAQIGDPTGKSATRKKLDQETVLKNAKTYEEQVFKILDPKKTVIMFNSKWSNELGAAGMIELTSTFSVARMLERDDFEKRIKAGNPISISEFMYPLLQGYDSVAMKCDIEMGGTDQKFNLLMGRTLQRTYNIGKEQAVIMMPLLEGLDGVNKMSKSLGNYIGVTENANDMFAKTLSISDELMWRWYELLSTKNLGEIEELMNDVNSGKYHPKKAKEDLAYEITARYHGEEAAKAAMAEFNNVHSQNQLPTDMKEFSLKAPIWIVEALSQCGLSESNSQARRDIKASAVSINQEKISDEQLKLGAGEYILQVGKRKFAKIKVE
;
A
#
# COMPACT_ATOMS: atom_id res chain seq x y z
N MET A 1 -26.40 -3.36 -22.17
CA MET A 1 -26.04 -2.00 -22.64
C MET A 1 -24.55 -2.00 -22.85
N VAL A 2 -24.07 -1.65 -24.05
CA VAL A 2 -22.65 -1.39 -24.27
C VAL A 2 -22.37 -0.11 -23.50
N GLN A 3 -21.51 -0.17 -22.47
CA GLN A 3 -21.08 1.00 -21.72
C GLN A 3 -20.40 1.95 -22.71
N ASP A 4 -20.71 3.24 -22.66
CA ASP A 4 -20.10 4.22 -23.55
C ASP A 4 -18.57 4.22 -23.31
N ILE A 5 -17.79 4.25 -24.38
CA ILE A 5 -16.33 4.29 -24.27
C ILE A 5 -15.87 5.52 -23.49
N ASP A 6 -16.57 6.64 -23.66
CA ASP A 6 -16.25 7.87 -22.94
C ASP A 6 -16.45 7.74 -21.43
N ASP A 7 -17.52 7.03 -20.99
CA ASP A 7 -17.73 6.72 -19.57
C ASP A 7 -16.62 5.83 -19.02
N ILE A 8 -16.17 4.83 -19.81
CA ILE A 8 -15.06 3.96 -19.44
C ILE A 8 -13.76 4.74 -19.28
N LEU A 9 -13.46 5.64 -20.22
CA LEU A 9 -12.27 6.48 -20.19
C LEU A 9 -12.29 7.48 -19.03
N GLN A 10 -13.46 8.02 -18.68
CA GLN A 10 -13.62 8.84 -17.47
C GLN A 10 -13.31 8.04 -16.21
N GLU A 11 -13.81 6.81 -16.10
CA GLU A 11 -13.53 5.96 -14.95
C GLU A 11 -12.05 5.51 -14.91
N ILE A 12 -11.42 5.27 -16.05
CA ILE A 12 -9.97 5.03 -16.13
C ILE A 12 -9.19 6.25 -15.65
N ASN A 13 -9.63 7.46 -15.99
CA ASN A 13 -8.97 8.71 -15.59
C ASN A 13 -9.24 9.11 -14.12
N ARG A 14 -10.26 8.55 -13.48
CA ARG A 14 -10.59 8.85 -12.09
C ARG A 14 -9.40 8.64 -11.15
N GLY A 15 -9.09 9.65 -10.34
CA GLY A 15 -8.01 9.61 -9.35
C GLY A 15 -6.61 9.43 -9.93
N VAL A 16 -6.43 9.51 -11.26
CA VAL A 16 -5.12 9.48 -11.91
C VAL A 16 -4.44 10.84 -11.75
N ALA A 17 -3.16 10.83 -11.42
CA ALA A 17 -2.38 12.07 -11.33
C ALA A 17 -1.92 12.55 -12.71
N GLU A 18 -1.48 11.62 -13.57
CA GLU A 18 -1.00 11.95 -14.92
C GLU A 18 -1.05 10.70 -15.82
N ILE A 19 -1.47 10.90 -17.07
CA ILE A 19 -1.35 9.88 -18.12
C ILE A 19 -0.44 10.43 -19.22
N ILE A 20 0.59 9.68 -19.54
CA ILE A 20 1.45 9.95 -20.71
C ILE A 20 0.96 9.09 -21.86
N ASP A 21 0.62 9.72 -23.00
CA ASP A 21 0.08 9.06 -24.17
C ASP A 21 -1.36 8.50 -23.95
N PHE A 22 -2.28 9.39 -23.54
CA PHE A 22 -3.68 9.06 -23.31
C PHE A 22 -4.36 8.48 -24.57
N GLU A 23 -4.04 9.02 -25.75
CA GLU A 23 -4.57 8.51 -27.04
C GLU A 23 -4.28 7.02 -27.23
N ARG A 24 -3.10 6.59 -26.80
CA ARG A 24 -2.75 5.16 -26.83
C ARG A 24 -3.66 4.33 -25.90
N VAL A 25 -3.92 4.81 -24.69
CA VAL A 25 -4.84 4.14 -23.74
C VAL A 25 -6.24 4.03 -24.36
N GLU A 26 -6.74 5.11 -24.91
CA GLU A 26 -8.02 5.17 -25.58
C GLU A 26 -8.10 4.16 -26.75
N ASN A 27 -7.08 4.13 -27.62
CA ASN A 27 -7.02 3.21 -28.75
C ASN A 27 -6.97 1.73 -28.32
N LEU A 28 -6.26 1.41 -27.24
CA LEU A 28 -6.22 0.05 -26.69
C LEU A 28 -7.60 -0.39 -26.19
N VAL A 29 -8.31 0.47 -25.45
CA VAL A 29 -9.66 0.20 -24.97
C VAL A 29 -10.64 0.07 -26.14
N LYS A 30 -10.60 0.96 -27.12
CA LYS A 30 -11.43 0.89 -28.34
C LYS A 30 -11.20 -0.42 -29.10
N ASN A 31 -9.95 -0.80 -29.34
CA ASN A 31 -9.60 -2.05 -30.03
C ASN A 31 -10.13 -3.29 -29.30
N TYR A 32 -10.15 -3.29 -27.97
CA TYR A 32 -10.75 -4.36 -27.20
C TYR A 32 -12.26 -4.48 -27.49
N TYR A 33 -12.99 -3.39 -27.48
CA TYR A 33 -14.44 -3.42 -27.72
C TYR A 33 -14.82 -3.66 -29.17
N GLU A 34 -14.03 -3.16 -30.11
CA GLU A 34 -14.31 -3.28 -31.54
C GLU A 34 -13.81 -4.60 -32.14
N LYS A 35 -12.65 -5.11 -31.69
CA LYS A 35 -11.94 -6.23 -32.29
C LYS A 35 -11.70 -7.40 -31.34
N GLY A 36 -11.98 -7.25 -30.05
CA GLY A 36 -11.65 -8.26 -29.03
C GLY A 36 -10.15 -8.38 -28.75
N GLU A 37 -9.35 -7.37 -29.09
CA GLU A 37 -7.90 -7.36 -28.88
C GLU A 37 -7.56 -7.01 -27.44
N ASN A 38 -6.95 -7.94 -26.69
CA ASN A 38 -6.42 -7.68 -25.37
C ASN A 38 -5.13 -6.86 -25.43
N PHE A 39 -4.82 -6.15 -24.36
CA PHE A 39 -3.58 -5.39 -24.21
C PHE A 39 -2.90 -5.67 -22.87
N TYR A 40 -1.60 -5.41 -22.77
CA TYR A 40 -0.80 -5.74 -21.59
C TYR A 40 -0.56 -4.52 -20.70
N VAL A 41 -0.90 -4.66 -19.42
CA VAL A 41 -0.66 -3.65 -18.40
C VAL A 41 0.32 -4.17 -17.36
N LYS A 42 1.44 -3.49 -17.18
CA LYS A 42 2.52 -3.85 -16.26
C LYS A 42 2.52 -2.93 -15.03
N ALA A 43 2.78 -3.48 -13.86
CA ALA A 43 3.30 -2.75 -12.71
C ALA A 43 4.32 -3.62 -11.97
N GLY A 44 5.43 -3.01 -11.56
CA GLY A 44 6.53 -3.67 -10.84
C GLY A 44 6.46 -3.38 -9.34
N PHE A 45 6.71 -4.41 -8.54
CA PHE A 45 6.75 -4.33 -7.09
C PHE A 45 7.99 -5.06 -6.56
N ASP A 46 8.87 -4.33 -5.89
CA ASP A 46 9.99 -4.93 -5.19
C ASP A 46 9.50 -5.53 -3.87
N PRO A 47 9.71 -6.83 -3.61
CA PRO A 47 9.24 -7.50 -2.41
C PRO A 47 10.11 -7.16 -1.19
N THR A 48 10.18 -5.88 -0.83
CA THR A 48 11.02 -5.36 0.25
C THR A 48 10.46 -5.64 1.65
N ALA A 49 9.22 -6.09 1.75
CA ALA A 49 8.55 -6.48 2.97
C ALA A 49 7.44 -7.50 2.65
N PRO A 50 7.01 -8.35 3.59
CA PRO A 50 6.10 -9.47 3.29
C PRO A 50 4.68 -9.05 2.89
N ASP A 51 4.22 -7.83 3.25
CA ASP A 51 2.82 -7.45 3.06
C ASP A 51 2.68 -6.25 2.12
N LEU A 52 1.57 -6.22 1.39
CA LEU A 52 1.06 -5.04 0.72
C LEU A 52 0.24 -4.19 1.70
N HIS A 53 0.16 -2.89 1.46
CA HIS A 53 -0.72 -1.97 2.21
C HIS A 53 -1.63 -1.20 1.24
N LEU A 54 -2.66 -0.50 1.76
CA LEU A 54 -3.65 0.20 0.93
C LEU A 54 -3.03 1.19 -0.08
N GLY A 55 -1.86 1.75 0.21
CA GLY A 55 -1.14 2.59 -0.77
C GLY A 55 -0.75 1.84 -2.05
N HIS A 56 -0.36 0.57 -1.96
CA HIS A 56 -0.08 -0.26 -3.14
C HIS A 56 -1.36 -0.61 -3.90
N THR A 57 -2.47 -0.75 -3.17
CA THR A 57 -3.74 -1.15 -3.78
C THR A 57 -4.36 -0.07 -4.67
N VAL A 58 -3.92 1.18 -4.56
CA VAL A 58 -4.33 2.25 -5.49
C VAL A 58 -4.00 1.89 -6.93
N VAL A 59 -2.76 1.44 -7.19
CA VAL A 59 -2.34 0.95 -8.50
C VAL A 59 -3.07 -0.34 -8.87
N LEU A 60 -3.15 -1.30 -7.95
CA LEU A 60 -3.80 -2.59 -8.20
C LEU A 60 -5.29 -2.47 -8.51
N ASN A 61 -6.02 -1.59 -7.82
CA ASN A 61 -7.44 -1.33 -8.10
C ASN A 61 -7.63 -0.75 -9.52
N LYS A 62 -6.74 0.14 -9.95
CA LYS A 62 -6.78 0.69 -11.31
C LYS A 62 -6.44 -0.38 -12.35
N MET A 63 -5.50 -1.29 -12.06
CA MET A 63 -5.22 -2.44 -12.92
C MET A 63 -6.42 -3.39 -12.99
N ALA A 64 -7.12 -3.65 -11.87
CA ALA A 64 -8.34 -4.45 -11.85
C ALA A 64 -9.48 -3.80 -12.67
N LEU A 65 -9.57 -2.47 -12.67
CA LEU A 65 -10.49 -1.76 -13.55
C LEU A 65 -10.13 -2.01 -15.02
N LEU A 66 -8.86 -1.86 -15.40
CA LEU A 66 -8.40 -2.11 -16.77
C LEU A 66 -8.63 -3.57 -17.19
N GLN A 67 -8.55 -4.55 -16.28
CA GLN A 67 -8.88 -5.96 -16.58
C GLN A 67 -10.34 -6.15 -17.03
N LYS A 68 -11.28 -5.33 -16.52
CA LYS A 68 -12.68 -5.35 -16.98
C LYS A 68 -12.80 -4.90 -18.43
N HIS A 69 -11.86 -4.09 -18.89
CA HIS A 69 -11.84 -3.48 -20.22
C HIS A 69 -10.74 -4.04 -21.15
N GLY A 70 -10.36 -5.30 -20.95
CA GLY A 70 -9.51 -6.05 -21.88
C GLY A 70 -8.04 -6.15 -21.51
N ALA A 71 -7.60 -5.59 -20.38
CA ALA A 71 -6.22 -5.70 -19.97
C ALA A 71 -5.88 -7.12 -19.46
N ILE A 72 -4.73 -7.61 -19.90
CA ILE A 72 -3.99 -8.70 -19.28
C ILE A 72 -2.93 -8.07 -18.38
N VAL A 73 -3.03 -8.29 -17.07
CA VAL A 73 -2.09 -7.74 -16.11
C VAL A 73 -0.81 -8.57 -16.09
N GLN A 74 0.30 -7.90 -16.28
CA GLN A 74 1.65 -8.42 -16.07
C GLN A 74 2.14 -7.90 -14.72
N PHE A 75 1.84 -8.66 -13.65
CA PHE A 75 2.28 -8.31 -12.30
C PHE A 75 3.75 -8.72 -12.14
N LEU A 76 4.63 -7.72 -12.10
CA LEU A 76 6.06 -7.95 -12.02
C LEU A 76 6.54 -7.93 -10.58
N ILE A 77 7.16 -9.01 -10.16
CA ILE A 77 7.92 -9.09 -8.91
C ILE A 77 9.38 -8.78 -9.23
N GLY A 78 9.86 -7.68 -8.65
CA GLY A 78 11.23 -7.20 -8.81
C GLY A 78 12.21 -7.95 -7.91
N ASP A 79 12.36 -9.26 -8.10
CA ASP A 79 13.24 -10.10 -7.28
C ASP A 79 14.73 -9.85 -7.56
N PHE A 80 15.08 -9.36 -8.74
CA PHE A 80 16.43 -8.90 -9.05
C PHE A 80 16.66 -7.46 -8.58
N THR A 81 15.75 -6.55 -8.91
CA THR A 81 15.86 -5.13 -8.56
C THR A 81 15.78 -4.88 -7.06
N ALA A 82 15.04 -5.67 -6.30
CA ALA A 82 14.98 -5.59 -4.84
C ALA A 82 16.35 -5.79 -4.15
N GLN A 83 17.26 -6.54 -4.79
CA GLN A 83 18.63 -6.73 -4.28
C GLN A 83 19.48 -5.47 -4.46
N ILE A 84 19.13 -4.58 -5.39
CA ILE A 84 19.77 -3.26 -5.57
C ILE A 84 19.09 -2.25 -4.64
N GLY A 85 17.77 -2.23 -4.63
CA GLY A 85 16.89 -1.31 -3.92
C GLY A 85 16.65 -0.01 -4.69
N ASP A 86 15.37 0.33 -4.83
CA ASP A 86 14.94 1.56 -5.51
C ASP A 86 15.49 2.81 -4.79
N PRO A 87 16.29 3.66 -5.45
CA PRO A 87 16.80 4.90 -4.88
C PRO A 87 15.74 6.00 -4.75
N THR A 88 14.56 5.86 -5.35
CA THR A 88 13.49 6.87 -5.40
C THR A 88 13.19 7.49 -4.04
N GLY A 89 13.36 8.82 -3.94
CA GLY A 89 13.05 9.60 -2.75
C GLY A 89 13.92 9.29 -1.52
N LYS A 90 15.10 8.70 -1.70
CA LYS A 90 16.02 8.37 -0.61
C LYS A 90 17.20 9.33 -0.54
N SER A 91 17.55 9.70 0.69
CA SER A 91 18.72 10.54 0.98
C SER A 91 20.02 9.74 1.15
N ALA A 92 19.92 8.42 1.24
CA ALA A 92 21.06 7.50 1.41
C ALA A 92 20.81 6.17 0.71
N THR A 93 21.87 5.44 0.40
CA THR A 93 21.82 4.11 -0.21
C THR A 93 21.05 3.12 0.67
N ARG A 94 20.14 2.36 0.08
CA ARG A 94 19.37 1.31 0.79
C ARG A 94 20.26 0.15 1.18
N LYS A 95 19.91 -0.50 2.30
CA LYS A 95 20.45 -1.81 2.65
C LYS A 95 19.95 -2.83 1.65
N LYS A 96 20.85 -3.59 1.06
CA LYS A 96 20.55 -4.68 0.14
C LYS A 96 19.84 -5.81 0.88
N LEU A 97 18.83 -6.39 0.24
CA LEU A 97 18.17 -7.61 0.72
C LEU A 97 18.88 -8.83 0.14
N ASP A 98 18.93 -9.91 0.90
CA ASP A 98 19.38 -11.20 0.40
C ASP A 98 18.27 -11.88 -0.43
N GLN A 99 18.69 -12.78 -1.32
CA GLN A 99 17.78 -13.46 -2.25
C GLN A 99 16.73 -14.31 -1.53
N GLU A 100 17.05 -14.93 -0.42
CA GLU A 100 16.12 -15.78 0.32
C GLU A 100 14.96 -14.95 0.90
N THR A 101 15.28 -13.81 1.52
CA THR A 101 14.29 -12.85 2.02
C THR A 101 13.39 -12.33 0.90
N VAL A 102 13.97 -11.99 -0.27
CA VAL A 102 13.23 -11.51 -1.44
C VAL A 102 12.24 -12.57 -1.93
N LEU A 103 12.67 -13.82 -2.10
CA LEU A 103 11.81 -14.93 -2.55
C LEU A 103 10.69 -15.25 -1.55
N LYS A 104 10.99 -15.20 -0.26
CA LYS A 104 9.99 -15.39 0.81
C LYS A 104 8.90 -14.31 0.74
N ASN A 105 9.30 -13.05 0.60
CA ASN A 105 8.35 -11.95 0.48
C ASN A 105 7.56 -12.01 -0.83
N ALA A 106 8.18 -12.41 -1.94
CA ALA A 106 7.55 -12.56 -3.25
C ALA A 106 6.33 -13.51 -3.21
N LYS A 107 6.48 -14.63 -2.50
CA LYS A 107 5.40 -15.61 -2.35
C LYS A 107 4.16 -15.01 -1.66
N THR A 108 4.35 -14.16 -0.67
CA THR A 108 3.22 -13.52 0.02
C THR A 108 2.52 -12.47 -0.86
N TYR A 109 3.25 -11.84 -1.79
CA TYR A 109 2.66 -10.86 -2.73
C TYR A 109 1.67 -11.52 -3.69
N GLU A 110 1.99 -12.69 -4.21
CA GLU A 110 1.11 -13.43 -5.11
C GLU A 110 -0.26 -13.71 -4.46
N GLU A 111 -0.27 -14.18 -3.22
CA GLU A 111 -1.51 -14.46 -2.48
C GLU A 111 -2.33 -13.18 -2.22
N GLN A 112 -1.67 -12.07 -1.94
CA GLN A 112 -2.34 -10.80 -1.63
C GLN A 112 -2.90 -10.11 -2.87
N VAL A 113 -2.19 -10.18 -4.00
CA VAL A 113 -2.58 -9.57 -5.26
C VAL A 113 -3.88 -10.16 -5.79
N PHE A 114 -4.08 -11.47 -5.64
CA PHE A 114 -5.30 -12.15 -6.09
C PHE A 114 -6.55 -11.86 -5.22
N LYS A 115 -6.41 -11.08 -4.15
CA LYS A 115 -7.57 -10.48 -3.49
C LYS A 115 -8.17 -9.31 -4.29
N ILE A 116 -7.44 -8.78 -5.27
CA ILE A 116 -7.79 -7.59 -6.06
C ILE A 116 -7.88 -7.90 -7.54
N LEU A 117 -6.87 -8.58 -8.08
CA LEU A 117 -6.75 -8.89 -9.51
C LEU A 117 -7.41 -10.23 -9.86
N ASP A 118 -8.02 -10.30 -11.05
CA ASP A 118 -8.53 -11.56 -11.61
C ASP A 118 -7.35 -12.48 -11.96
N PRO A 119 -7.23 -13.67 -11.32
CA PRO A 119 -6.14 -14.61 -11.62
C PRO A 119 -6.11 -15.08 -13.07
N LYS A 120 -7.27 -15.14 -13.76
CA LYS A 120 -7.36 -15.58 -15.16
C LYS A 120 -6.81 -14.55 -16.16
N LYS A 121 -6.72 -13.29 -15.72
CA LYS A 121 -6.23 -12.16 -16.51
C LYS A 121 -4.94 -11.57 -15.93
N THR A 122 -4.23 -12.33 -15.09
CA THR A 122 -2.99 -11.91 -14.45
C THR A 122 -1.88 -12.91 -14.70
N VAL A 123 -0.73 -12.41 -15.14
CA VAL A 123 0.50 -13.17 -15.30
C VAL A 123 1.52 -12.65 -14.27
N ILE A 124 1.94 -13.51 -13.35
CA ILE A 124 3.03 -13.21 -12.42
C ILE A 124 4.35 -13.40 -13.14
N MET A 125 5.21 -12.39 -13.07
CA MET A 125 6.52 -12.39 -13.73
C MET A 125 7.61 -11.98 -12.75
N PHE A 126 8.83 -12.48 -12.96
CA PHE A 126 10.01 -12.20 -12.15
C PHE A 126 11.10 -11.60 -13.03
N ASN A 127 11.65 -10.45 -12.66
CA ASN A 127 12.64 -9.80 -13.50
C ASN A 127 14.03 -10.45 -13.45
N SER A 128 14.30 -11.31 -12.48
CA SER A 128 15.51 -12.14 -12.48
C SER A 128 15.62 -13.00 -13.74
N LYS A 129 14.50 -13.38 -14.35
CA LYS A 129 14.49 -14.24 -15.55
C LYS A 129 15.30 -13.64 -16.69
N TRP A 130 15.03 -12.40 -17.08
CA TRP A 130 15.75 -11.73 -18.17
C TRP A 130 16.97 -10.94 -17.69
N SER A 131 16.97 -10.45 -16.45
CA SER A 131 18.11 -9.70 -15.92
C SER A 131 19.35 -10.58 -15.77
N ASN A 132 19.18 -11.85 -15.36
CA ASN A 132 20.28 -12.81 -15.31
C ASN A 132 20.78 -13.21 -16.72
N GLU A 133 19.91 -13.23 -17.73
CA GLU A 133 20.26 -13.56 -19.11
C GLU A 133 21.08 -12.46 -19.79
N LEU A 134 20.98 -11.18 -19.35
CA LEU A 134 21.77 -10.09 -19.89
C LEU A 134 23.29 -10.37 -19.81
N GLY A 135 23.73 -10.93 -18.70
CA GLY A 135 25.16 -11.14 -18.45
C GLY A 135 25.96 -9.82 -18.47
N ALA A 136 27.29 -9.90 -18.47
CA ALA A 136 28.12 -8.71 -18.47
C ALA A 136 28.01 -7.88 -19.77
N ALA A 137 27.93 -8.54 -20.92
CA ALA A 137 27.82 -7.87 -22.21
C ALA A 137 26.50 -7.08 -22.34
N GLY A 138 25.36 -7.71 -22.01
CA GLY A 138 24.06 -7.05 -22.05
C GLY A 138 23.94 -5.92 -21.02
N MET A 139 24.58 -6.05 -19.86
CA MET A 139 24.64 -4.95 -18.88
C MET A 139 25.44 -3.75 -19.39
N ILE A 140 26.55 -3.99 -20.11
CA ILE A 140 27.31 -2.92 -20.77
C ILE A 140 26.49 -2.26 -21.88
N GLU A 141 25.82 -3.06 -22.71
CA GLU A 141 24.90 -2.56 -23.73
C GLU A 141 23.80 -1.69 -23.12
N LEU A 142 23.10 -2.19 -22.09
CA LEU A 142 22.04 -1.47 -21.39
C LEU A 142 22.55 -0.14 -20.81
N THR A 143 23.71 -0.12 -20.17
CA THR A 143 24.29 1.13 -19.64
C THR A 143 24.70 2.12 -20.71
N SER A 144 25.04 1.67 -21.93
CA SER A 144 25.38 2.53 -23.05
C SER A 144 24.19 3.29 -23.64
N THR A 145 22.97 2.87 -23.31
CA THR A 145 21.73 3.49 -23.82
C THR A 145 21.40 4.84 -23.18
N PHE A 146 22.03 5.17 -22.04
CA PHE A 146 21.65 6.33 -21.25
C PHE A 146 22.90 7.04 -20.68
N SER A 147 22.96 8.37 -20.77
CA SER A 147 24.10 9.13 -20.26
C SER A 147 24.00 9.41 -18.77
N VAL A 148 25.15 9.50 -18.09
CA VAL A 148 25.23 9.91 -16.68
C VAL A 148 24.62 11.30 -16.48
N ALA A 149 24.83 12.24 -17.40
CA ALA A 149 24.27 13.59 -17.31
C ALA A 149 22.73 13.54 -17.19
N ARG A 150 22.06 12.74 -18.04
CA ARG A 150 20.61 12.57 -17.96
C ARG A 150 20.15 11.79 -16.74
N MET A 151 20.95 10.83 -16.24
CA MET A 151 20.64 10.12 -15.00
C MET A 151 20.64 11.07 -13.80
N LEU A 152 21.51 12.09 -13.82
CA LEU A 152 21.61 13.09 -12.76
C LEU A 152 20.50 14.18 -12.80
N GLU A 153 19.67 14.20 -13.83
CA GLU A 153 18.44 15.03 -13.86
C GLU A 153 17.35 14.50 -12.92
N ARG A 154 17.51 13.30 -12.41
CA ARG A 154 16.59 12.72 -11.44
C ARG A 154 16.72 13.45 -10.10
N ASP A 155 15.61 13.96 -9.58
CA ASP A 155 15.53 14.86 -8.41
C ASP A 155 16.31 14.38 -7.19
N ASP A 156 16.22 13.08 -6.86
CA ASP A 156 16.89 12.51 -5.69
C ASP A 156 18.41 12.41 -5.89
N PHE A 157 18.87 12.08 -7.10
CA PHE A 157 20.29 12.06 -7.42
C PHE A 157 20.86 13.48 -7.45
N GLU A 158 20.18 14.43 -8.07
CA GLU A 158 20.57 15.83 -8.08
C GLU A 158 20.73 16.39 -6.66
N LYS A 159 19.74 16.16 -5.79
CA LYS A 159 19.76 16.60 -4.40
C LYS A 159 20.91 15.97 -3.61
N ARG A 160 21.16 14.66 -3.81
CA ARG A 160 22.24 13.94 -3.13
C ARG A 160 23.61 14.46 -3.57
N ILE A 161 23.84 14.68 -4.86
CA ILE A 161 25.10 15.24 -5.35
C ILE A 161 25.32 16.64 -4.80
N LYS A 162 24.32 17.52 -4.87
CA LYS A 162 24.41 18.88 -4.31
C LYS A 162 24.71 18.88 -2.80
N ALA A 163 24.19 17.88 -2.07
CA ALA A 163 24.45 17.72 -0.64
C ALA A 163 25.77 16.99 -0.32
N GLY A 164 26.54 16.56 -1.32
CA GLY A 164 27.77 15.77 -1.12
C GLY A 164 27.54 14.34 -0.65
N ASN A 165 26.32 13.84 -0.75
CA ASN A 165 25.99 12.47 -0.35
C ASN A 165 26.38 11.47 -1.44
N PRO A 166 26.97 10.31 -1.08
CA PRO A 166 27.42 9.34 -2.07
C PRO A 166 26.22 8.68 -2.79
N ILE A 167 26.43 8.37 -4.08
CA ILE A 167 25.51 7.55 -4.88
C ILE A 167 26.32 6.35 -5.38
N SER A 168 25.82 5.15 -5.14
CA SER A 168 26.44 3.93 -5.66
C SER A 168 26.15 3.80 -7.16
N ILE A 169 27.13 3.30 -7.94
CA ILE A 169 26.91 2.98 -9.36
C ILE A 169 25.74 2.01 -9.55
N SER A 170 25.54 1.09 -8.62
CA SER A 170 24.40 0.16 -8.67
C SER A 170 23.04 0.88 -8.60
N GLU A 171 22.97 2.04 -7.95
CA GLU A 171 21.74 2.83 -7.90
C GLU A 171 21.37 3.43 -9.27
N PHE A 172 22.36 3.75 -10.11
CA PHE A 172 22.14 4.17 -11.50
C PHE A 172 21.63 3.02 -12.39
N MET A 173 21.92 1.78 -12.00
CA MET A 173 21.42 0.61 -12.73
C MET A 173 19.93 0.38 -12.51
N TYR A 174 19.39 0.76 -11.36
CA TYR A 174 18.00 0.48 -11.01
C TYR A 174 16.99 1.02 -12.05
N PRO A 175 17.00 2.30 -12.45
CA PRO A 175 16.09 2.81 -13.47
C PRO A 175 16.24 2.13 -14.83
N LEU A 176 17.46 1.75 -15.21
CA LEU A 176 17.74 1.06 -16.46
C LEU A 176 17.16 -0.36 -16.46
N LEU A 177 17.30 -1.07 -15.36
CA LEU A 177 16.75 -2.42 -15.20
C LEU A 177 15.23 -2.39 -15.18
N GLN A 178 14.60 -1.46 -14.46
CA GLN A 178 13.15 -1.28 -14.50
C GLN A 178 12.66 -0.91 -15.91
N GLY A 179 13.40 -0.06 -16.62
CA GLY A 179 13.09 0.25 -18.01
C GLY A 179 13.25 -0.94 -18.94
N TYR A 180 14.25 -1.79 -18.71
CA TYR A 180 14.46 -3.02 -19.48
C TYR A 180 13.37 -4.07 -19.22
N ASP A 181 12.75 -4.10 -18.04
CA ASP A 181 11.56 -4.90 -17.79
C ASP A 181 10.47 -4.63 -18.83
N SER A 182 10.27 -3.36 -19.21
CA SER A 182 9.29 -2.98 -20.25
C SER A 182 9.67 -3.48 -21.65
N VAL A 183 10.98 -3.57 -21.94
CA VAL A 183 11.49 -4.19 -23.18
C VAL A 183 11.20 -5.69 -23.20
N ALA A 184 11.56 -6.40 -22.12
CA ALA A 184 11.38 -7.84 -22.01
C ALA A 184 9.89 -8.25 -22.01
N MET A 185 9.05 -7.49 -21.31
CA MET A 185 7.63 -7.77 -21.14
C MET A 185 6.77 -7.26 -22.30
N LYS A 186 7.28 -6.35 -23.13
CA LYS A 186 6.56 -5.75 -24.27
C LYS A 186 5.17 -5.23 -23.88
N CYS A 187 5.06 -4.62 -22.71
CA CYS A 187 3.80 -4.08 -22.20
C CYS A 187 3.30 -2.89 -23.05
N ASP A 188 1.99 -2.66 -23.00
CA ASP A 188 1.32 -1.55 -23.69
C ASP A 188 1.13 -0.35 -22.78
N ILE A 189 0.96 -0.60 -21.46
CA ILE A 189 0.79 0.40 -20.43
C ILE A 189 1.67 -0.01 -19.24
N GLU A 190 2.40 0.94 -18.68
CA GLU A 190 3.06 0.77 -17.38
C GLU A 190 2.41 1.67 -16.34
N MET A 191 2.17 1.11 -15.15
CA MET A 191 1.54 1.83 -14.04
C MET A 191 2.47 1.92 -12.84
N GLY A 192 2.37 3.04 -12.11
CA GLY A 192 3.10 3.24 -10.86
C GLY A 192 2.62 4.46 -10.11
N GLY A 193 3.28 4.77 -8.99
CA GLY A 193 3.08 6.02 -8.27
C GLY A 193 3.73 7.21 -8.97
N THR A 194 3.31 8.43 -8.63
CA THR A 194 3.93 9.67 -9.15
C THR A 194 5.42 9.78 -8.83
N ASP A 195 5.86 9.17 -7.74
CA ASP A 195 7.28 9.09 -7.36
C ASP A 195 8.11 8.20 -8.28
N GLN A 196 7.48 7.37 -9.12
CA GLN A 196 8.11 6.49 -10.10
C GLN A 196 8.24 7.10 -11.50
N LYS A 197 7.82 8.36 -11.71
CA LYS A 197 7.75 8.98 -13.05
C LYS A 197 9.00 8.79 -13.88
N PHE A 198 10.19 9.02 -13.31
CA PHE A 198 11.46 8.86 -14.03
C PHE A 198 11.67 7.43 -14.50
N ASN A 199 11.43 6.45 -13.61
CA ASN A 199 11.60 5.02 -13.93
C ASN A 199 10.58 4.55 -14.99
N LEU A 200 9.32 5.00 -14.91
CA LEU A 200 8.27 4.67 -15.88
C LEU A 200 8.60 5.23 -17.28
N LEU A 201 9.13 6.46 -17.35
CA LEU A 201 9.58 7.05 -18.62
C LEU A 201 10.81 6.36 -19.19
N MET A 202 11.66 5.77 -18.35
CA MET A 202 12.78 4.96 -18.79
C MET A 202 12.31 3.76 -19.62
N GLY A 203 11.17 3.13 -19.24
CA GLY A 203 10.57 2.05 -20.00
C GLY A 203 10.23 2.46 -21.44
N ARG A 204 9.60 3.62 -21.64
CA ARG A 204 9.33 4.17 -22.97
C ARG A 204 10.61 4.38 -23.77
N THR A 205 11.60 5.00 -23.14
CA THR A 205 12.89 5.30 -23.76
C THR A 205 13.59 4.02 -24.24
N LEU A 206 13.60 2.97 -23.41
CA LEU A 206 14.26 1.72 -23.76
C LEU A 206 13.45 0.92 -24.78
N GLN A 207 12.12 0.90 -24.73
CA GLN A 207 11.32 0.29 -25.79
C GLN A 207 11.61 0.89 -27.17
N ARG A 208 11.81 2.22 -27.24
CA ARG A 208 12.26 2.92 -28.47
C ARG A 208 13.67 2.51 -28.87
N THR A 209 14.61 2.54 -27.93
CA THR A 209 16.03 2.23 -28.17
C THR A 209 16.22 0.78 -28.66
N TYR A 210 15.48 -0.16 -28.07
CA TYR A 210 15.52 -1.58 -28.47
C TYR A 210 14.56 -1.93 -29.63
N ASN A 211 13.95 -0.93 -30.28
CA ASN A 211 13.05 -1.10 -31.44
C ASN A 211 11.96 -2.13 -31.22
N ILE A 212 11.25 -2.07 -30.09
CA ILE A 212 10.16 -3.00 -29.75
C ILE A 212 8.93 -2.82 -30.67
N GLY A 213 8.91 -1.77 -31.49
CA GLY A 213 7.80 -1.45 -32.41
C GLY A 213 6.64 -0.71 -31.75
N LYS A 214 6.74 -0.42 -30.45
CA LYS A 214 5.77 0.38 -29.71
C LYS A 214 6.44 1.04 -28.49
N GLU A 215 5.82 2.11 -28.02
CA GLU A 215 6.16 2.75 -26.73
C GLU A 215 4.95 2.64 -25.82
N GLN A 216 5.16 2.18 -24.60
CA GLN A 216 4.07 2.03 -23.61
C GLN A 216 3.46 3.38 -23.25
N ALA A 217 2.14 3.43 -23.03
CA ALA A 217 1.54 4.51 -22.26
C ALA A 217 1.95 4.40 -20.79
N VAL A 218 1.91 5.51 -20.05
CA VAL A 218 2.20 5.52 -18.61
C VAL A 218 1.01 6.11 -17.87
N ILE A 219 0.52 5.38 -16.85
CA ILE A 219 -0.53 5.86 -15.95
C ILE A 219 0.07 5.99 -14.55
N MET A 220 0.11 7.22 -14.04
CA MET A 220 0.63 7.52 -12.72
C MET A 220 -0.48 7.78 -11.72
N MET A 221 -0.53 6.96 -10.68
CA MET A 221 -1.43 7.15 -9.57
C MET A 221 -0.79 8.04 -8.51
N PRO A 222 -1.56 8.91 -7.83
CA PRO A 222 -1.05 9.67 -6.71
C PRO A 222 -0.67 8.72 -5.55
N LEU A 223 0.25 9.19 -4.71
CA LEU A 223 0.57 8.49 -3.48
C LEU A 223 -0.59 8.65 -2.50
N LEU A 224 -1.00 7.54 -1.89
CA LEU A 224 -2.03 7.56 -0.85
C LEU A 224 -1.41 8.07 0.46
N GLU A 225 -2.02 9.07 1.06
CA GLU A 225 -1.68 9.54 2.39
C GLU A 225 -2.04 8.46 3.43
N GLY A 226 -1.16 8.29 4.42
CA GLY A 226 -1.38 7.35 5.51
C GLY A 226 -2.35 7.87 6.57
N LEU A 227 -2.44 7.14 7.70
CA LEU A 227 -3.33 7.47 8.81
C LEU A 227 -3.10 8.85 9.43
N ASP A 228 -1.91 9.42 9.23
CA ASP A 228 -1.54 10.77 9.66
C ASP A 228 -2.10 11.89 8.76
N GLY A 229 -2.63 11.54 7.58
CA GLY A 229 -3.22 12.47 6.61
C GLY A 229 -2.23 13.41 5.91
N VAL A 230 -0.93 13.23 6.11
CA VAL A 230 0.12 14.12 5.60
C VAL A 230 1.16 13.38 4.79
N ASN A 231 1.77 12.36 5.40
CA ASN A 231 2.83 11.60 4.76
C ASN A 231 2.23 10.45 3.93
N LYS A 232 2.93 10.09 2.84
CA LYS A 232 2.54 8.89 2.09
C LYS A 232 2.46 7.68 3.02
N MET A 233 1.49 6.82 2.76
CA MET A 233 1.33 5.56 3.49
C MET A 233 2.59 4.71 3.37
N SER A 234 3.17 4.34 4.51
CA SER A 234 4.42 3.58 4.56
C SER A 234 4.54 2.77 5.85
N LYS A 235 5.06 1.55 5.74
CA LYS A 235 5.38 0.71 6.90
C LYS A 235 6.43 1.36 7.80
N SER A 236 7.45 1.98 7.22
CA SER A 236 8.53 2.63 7.98
C SER A 236 8.06 3.81 8.82
N LEU A 237 6.93 4.42 8.45
CA LEU A 237 6.31 5.52 9.20
C LEU A 237 5.24 5.03 10.18
N GLY A 238 4.85 3.76 10.12
CA GLY A 238 3.79 3.20 10.97
C GLY A 238 2.38 3.75 10.69
N ASN A 239 2.20 4.50 9.60
CA ASN A 239 0.95 5.16 9.21
C ASN A 239 0.13 4.38 8.17
N TYR A 240 0.24 3.05 8.16
CA TYR A 240 -0.33 2.19 7.12
C TYR A 240 -1.42 1.25 7.62
N ILE A 241 -2.20 0.73 6.66
CA ILE A 241 -3.09 -0.42 6.83
C ILE A 241 -2.63 -1.50 5.86
N GLY A 242 -2.26 -2.68 6.40
CA GLY A 242 -1.88 -3.85 5.60
C GLY A 242 -3.11 -4.57 5.05
N VAL A 243 -3.02 -5.13 3.84
CA VAL A 243 -4.13 -5.90 3.24
C VAL A 243 -4.39 -7.25 3.95
N THR A 244 -3.44 -7.71 4.75
CA THR A 244 -3.52 -8.93 5.57
C THR A 244 -3.72 -8.63 7.05
N GLU A 245 -3.85 -7.36 7.42
CA GLU A 245 -4.10 -6.95 8.79
C GLU A 245 -5.46 -7.47 9.27
N ASN A 246 -5.61 -7.72 10.58
CA ASN A 246 -6.88 -8.19 11.15
C ASN A 246 -8.06 -7.28 10.75
N ALA A 247 -9.23 -7.85 10.49
CA ALA A 247 -10.41 -7.12 10.02
C ALA A 247 -10.86 -6.02 11.00
N ASN A 248 -10.80 -6.28 12.33
CA ASN A 248 -11.15 -5.29 13.35
C ASN A 248 -10.17 -4.11 13.34
N ASP A 249 -8.87 -4.38 13.21
CA ASP A 249 -7.84 -3.35 13.13
C ASP A 249 -7.97 -2.52 11.84
N MET A 250 -8.20 -3.18 10.69
CA MET A 250 -8.42 -2.51 9.41
C MET A 250 -9.63 -1.58 9.47
N PHE A 251 -10.75 -2.05 10.01
CA PHE A 251 -11.98 -1.27 10.18
C PHE A 251 -11.74 -0.06 11.10
N ALA A 252 -11.18 -0.30 12.29
CA ALA A 252 -10.93 0.74 13.29
C ALA A 252 -9.91 1.80 12.80
N LYS A 253 -8.85 1.38 12.11
CA LYS A 253 -7.87 2.30 11.53
C LYS A 253 -8.49 3.16 10.42
N THR A 254 -9.33 2.57 9.54
CA THR A 254 -10.04 3.33 8.51
C THR A 254 -10.96 4.37 9.13
N LEU A 255 -11.65 4.05 10.21
CA LEU A 255 -12.48 5.03 10.93
C LEU A 255 -11.66 6.14 11.61
N SER A 256 -10.37 5.95 11.83
CA SER A 256 -9.52 6.92 12.54
C SER A 256 -9.02 8.06 11.66
N ILE A 257 -9.18 8.00 10.35
CA ILE A 257 -8.74 9.06 9.43
C ILE A 257 -9.60 10.33 9.58
N SER A 258 -9.07 11.48 9.16
CA SER A 258 -9.84 12.73 9.13
C SER A 258 -10.98 12.68 8.09
N ASP A 259 -11.96 13.57 8.21
CA ASP A 259 -13.06 13.64 7.25
C ASP A 259 -12.58 14.13 5.86
N GLU A 260 -11.53 14.95 5.82
CA GLU A 260 -10.90 15.36 4.57
C GLU A 260 -10.21 14.18 3.86
N LEU A 261 -9.43 13.41 4.63
CA LEU A 261 -8.74 12.24 4.08
C LEU A 261 -9.73 11.15 3.63
N MET A 262 -10.89 11.04 4.26
CA MET A 262 -11.95 10.10 3.87
C MET A 262 -12.33 10.25 2.39
N TRP A 263 -12.52 11.48 1.89
CA TRP A 263 -12.90 11.72 0.50
C TRP A 263 -11.81 11.32 -0.48
N ARG A 264 -10.55 11.57 -0.10
CA ARG A 264 -9.40 11.12 -0.86
C ARG A 264 -9.34 9.59 -0.95
N TRP A 265 -9.63 8.92 0.15
CA TRP A 265 -9.69 7.45 0.16
C TRP A 265 -10.90 6.91 -0.59
N TYR A 266 -12.05 7.60 -0.58
CA TYR A 266 -13.17 7.26 -1.45
C TYR A 266 -12.77 7.30 -2.92
N GLU A 267 -12.13 8.39 -3.36
CA GLU A 267 -11.67 8.54 -4.74
C GLU A 267 -10.73 7.42 -5.19
N LEU A 268 -9.77 7.03 -4.34
CA LEU A 268 -8.67 6.15 -4.72
C LEU A 268 -8.90 4.66 -4.37
N LEU A 269 -9.72 4.37 -3.37
CA LEU A 269 -9.88 3.01 -2.85
C LEU A 269 -11.30 2.45 -3.03
N SER A 270 -12.35 3.28 -3.10
CA SER A 270 -13.73 2.81 -3.22
C SER A 270 -14.04 2.26 -4.62
N THR A 271 -15.00 1.33 -4.68
CA THR A 271 -15.59 0.83 -5.93
C THR A 271 -16.74 1.70 -6.45
N LYS A 272 -17.19 2.68 -5.66
CA LYS A 272 -18.20 3.66 -6.09
C LYS A 272 -17.69 4.46 -7.28
N ASN A 273 -18.56 4.74 -8.25
CA ASN A 273 -18.22 5.64 -9.35
C ASN A 273 -18.16 7.11 -8.89
N LEU A 274 -17.67 8.01 -9.77
CA LEU A 274 -17.53 9.42 -9.43
C LEU A 274 -18.86 10.07 -9.03
N GLY A 275 -19.93 9.78 -9.77
CA GLY A 275 -21.25 10.33 -9.47
C GLY A 275 -21.77 9.91 -8.10
N GLU A 276 -21.59 8.65 -7.71
CA GLU A 276 -21.97 8.15 -6.38
C GLU A 276 -21.16 8.80 -5.26
N ILE A 277 -19.87 9.09 -5.51
CA ILE A 277 -19.01 9.78 -4.53
C ILE A 277 -19.44 11.25 -4.41
N GLU A 278 -19.70 11.93 -5.51
CA GLU A 278 -20.18 13.32 -5.52
C GLU A 278 -21.54 13.46 -4.84
N GLU A 279 -22.48 12.54 -5.11
CA GLU A 279 -23.78 12.50 -4.42
C GLU A 279 -23.61 12.33 -2.92
N LEU A 280 -22.77 11.38 -2.49
CA LEU A 280 -22.48 11.16 -1.07
C LEU A 280 -21.85 12.40 -0.42
N MET A 281 -20.91 13.07 -1.11
CA MET A 281 -20.31 14.31 -0.62
C MET A 281 -21.36 15.42 -0.44
N ASN A 282 -22.25 15.58 -1.41
CA ASN A 282 -23.34 16.55 -1.35
C ASN A 282 -24.32 16.26 -0.22
N ASP A 283 -24.67 14.99 -0.02
CA ASP A 283 -25.53 14.54 1.08
C ASP A 283 -24.89 14.81 2.45
N VAL A 284 -23.58 14.60 2.58
CA VAL A 284 -22.82 14.92 3.81
C VAL A 284 -22.77 16.43 4.03
N ASN A 285 -22.44 17.21 3.00
CA ASN A 285 -22.33 18.68 3.10
C ASN A 285 -23.68 19.35 3.42
N SER A 286 -24.78 18.80 2.94
CA SER A 286 -26.13 19.28 3.24
C SER A 286 -26.69 18.81 4.60
N GLY A 287 -25.96 17.92 5.30
CA GLY A 287 -26.40 17.32 6.56
C GLY A 287 -27.44 16.21 6.41
N LYS A 288 -27.79 15.80 5.20
CA LYS A 288 -28.68 14.68 4.89
C LYS A 288 -28.05 13.34 5.27
N TYR A 289 -26.72 13.23 5.18
CA TYR A 289 -25.96 12.05 5.54
C TYR A 289 -24.87 12.42 6.57
N HIS A 290 -24.69 11.62 7.61
CA HIS A 290 -23.75 11.94 8.66
C HIS A 290 -22.31 11.56 8.24
N PRO A 291 -21.29 12.44 8.37
CA PRO A 291 -19.91 12.14 7.94
C PRO A 291 -19.32 10.90 8.61
N LYS A 292 -19.64 10.65 9.89
CA LYS A 292 -19.25 9.40 10.56
C LYS A 292 -19.80 8.17 9.85
N LYS A 293 -21.06 8.23 9.35
CA LYS A 293 -21.66 7.11 8.63
C LYS A 293 -21.01 6.87 7.29
N ALA A 294 -20.68 7.94 6.55
CA ALA A 294 -19.91 7.83 5.31
C ALA A 294 -18.55 7.15 5.57
N LYS A 295 -17.89 7.49 6.67
CA LYS A 295 -16.62 6.86 7.04
C LYS A 295 -16.78 5.38 7.45
N GLU A 296 -17.87 5.04 8.14
CA GLU A 296 -18.23 3.65 8.47
C GLU A 296 -18.47 2.82 7.21
N ASP A 297 -19.15 3.39 6.20
CA ASP A 297 -19.40 2.72 4.93
C ASP A 297 -18.10 2.47 4.16
N LEU A 298 -17.18 3.44 4.15
CA LEU A 298 -15.85 3.26 3.56
C LEU A 298 -15.04 2.17 4.29
N ALA A 299 -15.07 2.20 5.63
CA ALA A 299 -14.37 1.20 6.44
C ALA A 299 -14.94 -0.20 6.22
N TYR A 300 -16.27 -0.29 6.10
CA TYR A 300 -16.95 -1.53 5.76
C TYR A 300 -16.54 -2.04 4.38
N GLU A 301 -16.60 -1.18 3.36
CA GLU A 301 -16.24 -1.53 1.98
C GLU A 301 -14.80 -2.04 1.89
N ILE A 302 -13.84 -1.31 2.48
CA ILE A 302 -12.44 -1.71 2.48
C ILE A 302 -12.26 -3.06 3.21
N THR A 303 -12.84 -3.21 4.40
CA THR A 303 -12.72 -4.45 5.17
C THR A 303 -13.35 -5.64 4.44
N ALA A 304 -14.54 -5.46 3.84
CA ALA A 304 -15.23 -6.51 3.11
C ALA A 304 -14.42 -6.98 1.89
N ARG A 305 -13.74 -6.07 1.20
CA ARG A 305 -12.90 -6.41 0.05
C ARG A 305 -11.76 -7.38 0.39
N TYR A 306 -11.13 -7.22 1.54
CA TYR A 306 -9.96 -8.02 1.91
C TYR A 306 -10.27 -9.21 2.81
N HIS A 307 -11.38 -9.18 3.55
CA HIS A 307 -11.74 -10.20 4.54
C HIS A 307 -13.12 -10.84 4.32
N GLY A 308 -13.91 -10.34 3.36
CA GLY A 308 -15.28 -10.79 3.09
C GLY A 308 -16.31 -10.08 3.95
N GLU A 309 -17.57 -10.16 3.50
CA GLU A 309 -18.72 -9.47 4.07
C GLU A 309 -18.97 -9.81 5.55
N GLU A 310 -18.84 -11.09 5.91
CA GLU A 310 -19.12 -11.53 7.29
C GLU A 310 -18.09 -10.98 8.29
N ALA A 311 -16.80 -10.95 7.90
CA ALA A 311 -15.76 -10.35 8.73
C ALA A 311 -15.94 -8.83 8.87
N ALA A 312 -16.37 -8.14 7.81
CA ALA A 312 -16.64 -6.70 7.85
C ALA A 312 -17.84 -6.37 8.76
N LYS A 313 -18.92 -7.15 8.70
CA LYS A 313 -20.07 -7.02 9.61
C LYS A 313 -19.65 -7.24 11.06
N ALA A 314 -18.85 -8.27 11.33
CA ALA A 314 -18.34 -8.56 12.66
C ALA A 314 -17.45 -7.42 13.18
N ALA A 315 -16.55 -6.90 12.35
CA ALA A 315 -15.66 -5.78 12.71
C ALA A 315 -16.45 -4.49 13.02
N MET A 316 -17.48 -4.19 12.21
CA MET A 316 -18.37 -3.05 12.47
C MET A 316 -19.16 -3.21 13.77
N ALA A 317 -19.71 -4.40 14.02
CA ALA A 317 -20.43 -4.69 15.26
C ALA A 317 -19.52 -4.58 16.48
N GLU A 318 -18.32 -5.13 16.40
CA GLU A 318 -17.30 -5.05 17.46
C GLU A 318 -16.89 -3.61 17.75
N PHE A 319 -16.63 -2.83 16.70
CA PHE A 319 -16.31 -1.41 16.86
C PHE A 319 -17.43 -0.65 17.56
N ASN A 320 -18.69 -0.90 17.19
CA ASN A 320 -19.85 -0.27 17.81
C ASN A 320 -20.01 -0.69 19.28
N ASN A 321 -19.78 -1.95 19.62
CA ASN A 321 -19.84 -2.44 21.00
C ASN A 321 -18.79 -1.78 21.87
N VAL A 322 -17.55 -1.70 21.41
CA VAL A 322 -16.43 -1.10 22.15
C VAL A 322 -16.62 0.42 22.32
N HIS A 323 -17.07 1.11 21.28
CA HIS A 323 -17.11 2.58 21.29
C HIS A 323 -18.45 3.19 21.71
N SER A 324 -19.57 2.50 21.47
CA SER A 324 -20.92 3.01 21.82
C SER A 324 -21.42 2.54 23.19
N GLN A 325 -20.98 1.36 23.65
CA GLN A 325 -21.45 0.75 24.88
C GLN A 325 -20.39 0.63 25.98
N ASN A 326 -19.17 1.14 25.75
CA ASN A 326 -18.04 0.96 26.67
C ASN A 326 -17.76 -0.52 27.01
N GLN A 327 -18.13 -1.45 26.13
CA GLN A 327 -17.88 -2.88 26.31
C GLN A 327 -16.45 -3.22 25.95
N LEU A 328 -15.95 -4.27 26.57
CA LEU A 328 -14.59 -4.77 26.27
C LEU A 328 -14.58 -5.49 24.93
N PRO A 329 -13.47 -5.38 24.15
CA PRO A 329 -13.33 -6.15 22.91
C PRO A 329 -13.45 -7.65 23.15
N THR A 330 -14.09 -8.37 22.23
CA THR A 330 -14.21 -9.84 22.32
C THR A 330 -12.92 -10.55 21.91
N ASP A 331 -12.11 -9.93 21.07
CA ASP A 331 -10.82 -10.46 20.59
C ASP A 331 -9.66 -9.68 21.21
N MET A 332 -9.26 -10.08 22.42
CA MET A 332 -8.10 -9.53 23.12
C MET A 332 -6.94 -10.52 23.11
N LYS A 333 -5.72 -10.03 22.87
CA LYS A 333 -4.51 -10.84 23.05
C LYS A 333 -4.39 -11.30 24.50
N GLU A 334 -4.15 -12.60 24.69
CA GLU A 334 -3.96 -13.19 26.02
C GLU A 334 -2.48 -13.38 26.31
N PHE A 335 -2.05 -13.09 27.53
CA PHE A 335 -0.67 -13.26 27.99
C PHE A 335 -0.66 -13.93 29.37
N SER A 336 0.32 -14.82 29.61
CA SER A 336 0.61 -15.38 30.93
C SER A 336 1.85 -14.72 31.50
N LEU A 337 1.74 -14.16 32.68
CA LEU A 337 2.81 -13.41 33.37
C LEU A 337 3.04 -13.97 34.76
N LYS A 338 4.28 -13.86 35.28
CA LYS A 338 4.63 -14.37 36.62
C LYS A 338 4.25 -13.39 37.72
N ALA A 339 3.63 -13.89 38.80
CA ALA A 339 3.28 -13.11 39.98
C ALA A 339 4.46 -12.96 40.96
N PRO A 340 4.58 -11.82 41.68
CA PRO A 340 3.87 -10.56 41.41
C PRO A 340 4.54 -9.78 40.29
N ILE A 341 3.75 -9.18 39.39
CA ILE A 341 4.28 -8.37 38.29
C ILE A 341 3.98 -6.87 38.50
N TRP A 342 4.96 -6.03 38.22
CA TRP A 342 4.79 -4.58 38.24
C TRP A 342 3.98 -4.11 37.02
N ILE A 343 2.96 -3.26 37.25
CA ILE A 343 2.03 -2.82 36.18
C ILE A 343 2.73 -2.20 34.97
N VAL A 344 3.77 -1.40 35.21
CA VAL A 344 4.57 -0.79 34.12
C VAL A 344 5.24 -1.85 33.25
N GLU A 345 5.75 -2.90 33.89
CA GLU A 345 6.36 -4.04 33.17
C GLU A 345 5.32 -4.88 32.43
N ALA A 346 4.17 -5.13 33.05
CA ALA A 346 3.06 -5.84 32.40
C ALA A 346 2.59 -5.12 31.13
N LEU A 347 2.41 -3.78 31.17
CA LEU A 347 2.02 -2.98 30.02
C LEU A 347 3.04 -3.05 28.87
N SER A 348 4.33 -3.05 29.21
CA SER A 348 5.40 -3.16 28.21
C SER A 348 5.50 -4.56 27.62
N GLN A 349 5.44 -5.63 28.46
CA GLN A 349 5.51 -7.01 28.00
C GLN A 349 4.32 -7.42 27.11
N CYS A 350 3.13 -6.86 27.38
CA CYS A 350 1.94 -7.08 26.55
C CYS A 350 1.90 -6.21 25.28
N GLY A 351 2.90 -5.35 25.06
CA GLY A 351 2.97 -4.45 23.91
C GLY A 351 1.91 -3.33 23.92
N LEU A 352 1.27 -3.08 25.06
CA LEU A 352 0.31 -1.99 25.22
C LEU A 352 1.01 -0.61 25.30
N SER A 353 2.23 -0.57 25.83
CA SER A 353 3.14 0.58 25.81
C SER A 353 4.48 0.16 25.21
N GLU A 354 5.12 1.04 24.45
CA GLU A 354 6.37 0.76 23.71
C GLU A 354 7.57 0.52 24.64
N SER A 355 7.52 1.02 25.86
CA SER A 355 8.57 0.89 26.89
C SER A 355 8.02 1.19 28.27
N ASN A 356 8.81 0.79 29.30
CA ASN A 356 8.48 1.13 30.69
C ASN A 356 8.36 2.63 30.93
N SER A 357 9.15 3.44 30.22
CA SER A 357 9.07 4.90 30.30
C SER A 357 7.77 5.44 29.71
N GLN A 358 7.30 4.83 28.63
CA GLN A 358 6.01 5.17 28.04
C GLN A 358 4.86 4.74 28.94
N ALA A 359 4.90 3.52 29.48
CA ALA A 359 3.88 3.00 30.40
C ALA A 359 3.69 3.92 31.63
N ARG A 360 4.79 4.45 32.20
CA ARG A 360 4.70 5.43 33.28
C ARG A 360 4.01 6.74 32.86
N ARG A 361 4.31 7.24 31.66
CA ARG A 361 3.64 8.44 31.12
C ARG A 361 2.15 8.18 30.91
N ASP A 362 1.79 7.01 30.39
CA ASP A 362 0.41 6.63 30.16
C ASP A 362 -0.39 6.54 31.46
N ILE A 363 0.21 5.99 32.54
CA ILE A 363 -0.40 5.95 33.89
C ILE A 363 -0.60 7.35 34.45
N LYS A 364 0.44 8.21 34.38
CA LYS A 364 0.37 9.62 34.86
C LYS A 364 -0.67 10.43 34.07
N ALA A 365 -0.86 10.15 32.81
CA ALA A 365 -1.89 10.76 31.96
C ALA A 365 -3.30 10.20 32.24
N SER A 366 -3.48 9.29 33.21
CA SER A 366 -4.74 8.56 33.47
C SER A 366 -5.29 7.83 32.26
N ALA A 367 -4.40 7.38 31.37
CA ALA A 367 -4.75 6.65 30.15
C ALA A 367 -4.82 5.13 30.37
N VAL A 368 -4.42 4.61 31.54
CA VAL A 368 -4.39 3.18 31.86
C VAL A 368 -5.58 2.79 32.73
N SER A 369 -6.22 1.67 32.38
CA SER A 369 -7.26 1.04 33.21
C SER A 369 -6.96 -0.45 33.42
N ILE A 370 -7.36 -0.99 34.56
CA ILE A 370 -7.37 -2.42 34.90
C ILE A 370 -8.82 -2.79 35.17
N ASN A 371 -9.36 -3.79 34.47
CA ASN A 371 -10.74 -4.22 34.58
C ASN A 371 -11.74 -3.04 34.47
N GLN A 372 -11.45 -2.09 33.54
CA GLN A 372 -12.22 -0.88 33.27
C GLN A 372 -12.08 0.24 34.34
N GLU A 373 -11.35 0.01 35.43
CA GLU A 373 -11.07 1.03 36.45
C GLU A 373 -9.74 1.73 36.16
N LYS A 374 -9.76 3.06 36.12
CA LYS A 374 -8.55 3.88 35.91
C LYS A 374 -7.57 3.76 37.07
N ILE A 375 -6.30 3.62 36.74
CA ILE A 375 -5.23 3.59 37.69
C ILE A 375 -4.35 4.85 37.57
N SER A 376 -3.80 5.28 38.69
CA SER A 376 -2.82 6.38 38.78
C SER A 376 -1.55 6.00 39.50
N ASP A 377 -1.53 4.82 40.15
CA ASP A 377 -0.37 4.34 40.90
C ASP A 377 0.60 3.58 39.95
N GLU A 378 1.73 4.23 39.68
CA GLU A 378 2.79 3.61 38.86
C GLU A 378 3.59 2.51 39.58
N GLN A 379 3.41 2.38 40.91
CA GLN A 379 4.08 1.35 41.73
C GLN A 379 3.22 0.09 41.93
N LEU A 380 2.00 0.07 41.38
CA LEU A 380 1.07 -1.03 41.52
C LEU A 380 1.68 -2.34 41.07
N LYS A 381 1.57 -3.40 41.87
CA LYS A 381 1.94 -4.77 41.53
C LYS A 381 0.69 -5.63 41.48
N LEU A 382 0.57 -6.39 40.41
CA LEU A 382 -0.51 -7.35 40.22
C LEU A 382 -0.12 -8.70 40.81
N GLY A 383 -0.96 -9.22 41.69
CA GLY A 383 -0.85 -10.58 42.25
C GLY A 383 -1.40 -11.62 41.27
N ALA A 384 -1.43 -12.88 41.70
CA ALA A 384 -2.05 -13.94 40.91
C ALA A 384 -3.54 -13.66 40.64
N GLY A 385 -3.97 -13.78 39.39
CA GLY A 385 -5.33 -13.47 38.97
C GLY A 385 -5.44 -13.21 37.46
N GLU A 386 -6.68 -12.98 36.99
CA GLU A 386 -6.96 -12.56 35.61
C GLU A 386 -7.29 -11.06 35.60
N TYR A 387 -6.68 -10.34 34.68
CA TYR A 387 -6.87 -8.90 34.54
C TYR A 387 -7.03 -8.53 33.08
N ILE A 388 -7.82 -7.51 32.83
CA ILE A 388 -7.92 -6.84 31.53
C ILE A 388 -7.21 -5.51 31.66
N LEU A 389 -6.13 -5.36 30.91
CA LEU A 389 -5.35 -4.12 30.83
C LEU A 389 -5.81 -3.32 29.62
N GLN A 390 -5.96 -2.01 29.81
CA GLN A 390 -6.32 -1.08 28.75
C GLN A 390 -5.40 0.15 28.79
N VAL A 391 -4.91 0.57 27.62
CA VAL A 391 -4.17 1.84 27.44
C VAL A 391 -4.85 2.68 26.35
N GLY A 392 -5.34 3.84 26.77
CA GLY A 392 -6.17 4.71 25.93
C GLY A 392 -7.50 4.04 25.56
N LYS A 393 -8.04 4.37 24.38
CA LYS A 393 -9.34 3.84 23.91
C LYS A 393 -9.25 2.58 23.05
N ARG A 394 -8.04 2.15 22.66
CA ARG A 394 -7.88 1.17 21.57
C ARG A 394 -6.98 -0.02 21.91
N LYS A 395 -6.13 0.07 22.93
CA LYS A 395 -5.17 -0.98 23.25
C LYS A 395 -5.68 -1.78 24.43
N PHE A 396 -5.94 -3.06 24.24
CA PHE A 396 -6.43 -4.00 25.25
C PHE A 396 -5.59 -5.26 25.28
N ALA A 397 -5.44 -5.86 26.46
CA ALA A 397 -4.87 -7.19 26.62
C ALA A 397 -5.52 -7.89 27.81
N LYS A 398 -5.80 -9.18 27.71
CA LYS A 398 -6.17 -10.04 28.82
C LYS A 398 -4.90 -10.69 29.34
N ILE A 399 -4.65 -10.59 30.64
CA ILE A 399 -3.47 -11.20 31.27
C ILE A 399 -3.91 -12.16 32.36
N LYS A 400 -3.21 -13.30 32.42
CA LYS A 400 -3.27 -14.24 33.53
C LYS A 400 -1.94 -14.17 34.26
N VAL A 401 -1.98 -13.74 35.50
CA VAL A 401 -0.81 -13.63 36.39
C VAL A 401 -0.78 -14.86 37.28
N GLU A 402 0.29 -15.68 37.18
CA GLU A 402 0.45 -16.94 37.89
C GLU A 402 1.72 -16.95 38.76
#